data_91c2dc321309bd9f986dd1ef8ec61be1
#
_entry.id   91c2dc321309bd9f986dd1ef8ec61be1
#
_cell.length_a   1.000
_cell.length_b   1.000
_cell.length_c   1.000
_cell.angle_alpha   90.00
_cell.angle_beta   90.00
_cell.angle_gamma   90.00
#
_symmetry.space_group_name_H-M   'P 1'
#
loop_
_entity.id
_entity.type
_entity.pdbx_description
1 polymer ?
#
loop_
_entity_poly.entity_id
_entity_poly.type
_entity_poly.pdbx_seq_one_letter_code
_entity_poly.pdbx_strand_id
1 'polypeptide(L)'
;MLNKITQKSDFTYFKKIESRWGDMDGLRHINNAKYLTYLETARLEYLSTLGIDINRWNSKESVILASMKIDYHKQSSYPNIYEIGCKISRLGEKSFDIFNGIFESSSSELIVTGTFTIVCFNYHLQKTIHVPDSIKDAFQL
;
A
#
# COMPACT_ATOMS: atom_id res chain seq x y z
N MET A 1 -6.94 -18.41 19.63
CA MET A 1 -6.07 -18.11 18.48
C MET A 1 -5.29 -16.84 18.75
N LEU A 2 -3.98 -16.90 18.69
CA LEU A 2 -3.15 -15.70 18.87
C LEU A 2 -3.19 -14.87 17.59
N ASN A 3 -3.52 -13.58 17.72
CA ASN A 3 -3.45 -12.66 16.60
C ASN A 3 -1.97 -12.41 16.26
N LYS A 4 -1.61 -12.64 15.01
CA LYS A 4 -0.26 -12.38 14.54
C LYS A 4 0.00 -10.87 14.50
N ILE A 5 1.06 -10.42 15.19
CA ILE A 5 1.50 -9.03 15.12
C ILE A 5 2.25 -8.82 13.81
N THR A 6 1.86 -7.80 13.06
CA THR A 6 2.55 -7.43 11.81
C THR A 6 3.96 -6.92 12.12
N GLN A 7 4.95 -7.48 11.43
CA GLN A 7 6.36 -7.15 11.59
C GLN A 7 6.99 -6.78 10.24
N LYS A 8 8.10 -6.05 10.29
CA LYS A 8 8.84 -5.70 9.06
C LYS A 8 9.22 -6.91 8.24
N SER A 9 9.55 -8.03 8.88
CA SER A 9 9.91 -9.27 8.18
C SER A 9 8.77 -9.89 7.37
N ASP A 10 7.54 -9.42 7.57
CA ASP A 10 6.39 -9.88 6.77
C ASP A 10 6.40 -9.30 5.34
N PHE A 11 7.27 -8.33 5.06
CA PHE A 11 7.30 -7.60 3.80
C PHE A 11 8.62 -7.79 3.07
N THR A 12 8.57 -7.77 1.73
CA THR A 12 9.76 -7.87 0.87
C THR A 12 10.08 -6.54 0.18
N TYR A 13 9.15 -5.62 0.15
CA TYR A 13 9.33 -4.30 -0.45
C TYR A 13 9.03 -3.21 0.58
N PHE A 14 9.89 -2.18 0.60
CA PHE A 14 9.70 -1.03 1.47
C PHE A 14 9.91 0.27 0.72
N LYS A 15 9.09 1.26 1.03
CA LYS A 15 9.25 2.64 0.59
C LYS A 15 9.46 3.51 1.83
N LYS A 16 10.52 4.33 1.83
CA LYS A 16 10.72 5.36 2.86
C LYS A 16 9.99 6.62 2.48
N ILE A 17 9.29 7.20 3.45
CA ILE A 17 8.58 8.48 3.28
C ILE A 17 8.90 9.36 4.50
N GLU A 18 9.29 10.60 4.23
CA GLU A 18 9.46 11.60 5.27
C GLU A 18 8.15 12.34 5.48
N SER A 19 7.77 12.52 6.74
CA SER A 19 6.63 13.36 7.08
C SER A 19 6.98 14.83 6.85
N ARG A 20 5.94 15.65 6.68
CA ARG A 20 6.07 17.11 6.58
C ARG A 20 5.29 17.74 7.72
N TRP A 21 5.70 18.94 8.11
CA TRP A 21 5.01 19.69 9.17
C TRP A 21 3.52 19.84 8.83
N GLY A 22 3.21 20.16 7.57
CA GLY A 22 1.82 20.33 7.11
C GLY A 22 0.99 19.04 7.05
N ASP A 23 1.60 17.88 7.30
CA ASP A 23 0.87 16.61 7.38
C ASP A 23 0.15 16.44 8.72
N MET A 24 0.47 17.26 9.73
CA MET A 24 -0.16 17.22 11.05
C MET A 24 -1.51 17.95 11.05
N ASP A 25 -2.41 17.48 11.89
CA ASP A 25 -3.66 18.17 12.20
C ASP A 25 -3.51 19.09 13.42
N GLY A 26 -4.62 19.68 13.87
CA GLY A 26 -4.63 20.59 15.01
C GLY A 26 -4.25 19.98 16.35
N LEU A 27 -4.21 18.63 16.43
CA LEU A 27 -3.79 17.89 17.62
C LEU A 27 -2.30 17.54 17.58
N ARG A 28 -1.58 18.03 16.57
CA ARG A 28 -0.15 17.78 16.31
C ARG A 28 0.19 16.32 16.08
N HIS A 29 -0.74 15.55 15.53
CA HIS A 29 -0.50 14.19 15.05
C HIS A 29 -0.64 14.18 13.53
N ILE A 30 0.01 13.23 12.89
CA ILE A 30 -0.18 13.03 11.46
C ILE A 30 -1.67 12.80 11.22
N ASN A 31 -2.26 13.57 10.31
CA ASN A 31 -3.67 13.47 9.96
C ASN A 31 -3.94 12.07 9.37
N ASN A 32 -5.04 11.45 9.79
CA ASN A 32 -5.42 10.12 9.33
C ASN A 32 -5.43 9.99 7.81
N ALA A 33 -5.88 11.03 7.11
CA ALA A 33 -5.91 11.06 5.65
C ALA A 33 -4.52 11.10 5.02
N LYS A 34 -3.52 11.64 5.71
CA LYS A 34 -2.14 11.69 5.21
C LYS A 34 -1.49 10.31 5.18
N TYR A 35 -1.84 9.45 6.11
CA TYR A 35 -1.39 8.05 6.04
C TYR A 35 -1.87 7.37 4.76
N LEU A 36 -3.09 7.68 4.31
CA LEU A 36 -3.61 7.15 3.03
C LEU A 36 -2.78 7.64 1.85
N THR A 37 -2.34 8.89 1.88
CA THR A 37 -1.45 9.44 0.84
C THR A 37 -0.09 8.74 0.85
N TYR A 38 0.49 8.49 2.02
CA TYR A 38 1.74 7.75 2.14
C TYR A 38 1.59 6.32 1.59
N LEU A 39 0.50 5.65 1.95
CA LEU A 39 0.21 4.30 1.48
C LEU A 39 0.00 4.26 -0.03
N GLU A 40 -0.66 5.26 -0.60
CA GLU A 40 -0.84 5.37 -2.05
C GLU A 40 0.51 5.48 -2.76
N THR A 41 1.38 6.36 -2.29
CA THR A 41 2.72 6.53 -2.88
C THR A 41 3.48 5.20 -2.88
N ALA A 42 3.49 4.51 -1.75
CA ALA A 42 4.18 3.22 -1.63
C ALA A 42 3.58 2.16 -2.55
N ARG A 43 2.25 2.10 -2.60
CA ARG A 43 1.51 1.15 -3.44
C ARG A 43 1.82 1.37 -4.92
N LEU A 44 1.78 2.62 -5.37
CA LEU A 44 2.02 2.93 -6.78
C LEU A 44 3.45 2.58 -7.20
N GLU A 45 4.43 2.87 -6.37
CA GLU A 45 5.81 2.50 -6.65
C GLU A 45 6.00 0.98 -6.61
N TYR A 46 5.37 0.30 -5.66
CA TYR A 46 5.41 -1.16 -5.60
C TYR A 46 4.85 -1.77 -6.88
N LEU A 47 3.68 -1.32 -7.32
CA LEU A 47 3.06 -1.80 -8.56
C LEU A 47 3.95 -1.52 -9.77
N SER A 48 4.62 -0.39 -9.78
CA SER A 48 5.58 -0.06 -10.85
C SER A 48 6.71 -1.10 -10.93
N THR A 49 7.21 -1.56 -9.79
CA THR A 49 8.24 -2.62 -9.78
C THR A 49 7.71 -3.95 -10.32
N LEU A 50 6.41 -4.15 -10.32
CA LEU A 50 5.75 -5.34 -10.85
C LEU A 50 5.26 -5.15 -12.30
N GLY A 51 5.69 -4.07 -12.96
CA GLY A 51 5.37 -3.83 -14.36
C GLY A 51 4.02 -3.17 -14.63
N ILE A 52 3.31 -2.71 -13.60
CA ILE A 52 2.05 -1.98 -13.77
C ILE A 52 2.37 -0.50 -13.95
N ASP A 53 2.12 0.02 -15.15
CA ASP A 53 2.36 1.44 -15.44
C ASP A 53 1.12 2.26 -15.10
N ILE A 54 1.16 2.88 -13.93
CA ILE A 54 0.08 3.69 -13.40
C ILE A 54 0.02 5.10 -13.99
N ASN A 55 1.04 5.51 -14.74
CA ASN A 55 1.12 6.85 -15.35
C ASN A 55 0.40 6.91 -16.71
N ARG A 56 -0.12 5.80 -17.19
CA ARG A 56 -0.84 5.71 -18.45
C ARG A 56 -2.32 5.48 -18.21
N TRP A 57 -3.11 6.51 -18.27
CA TRP A 57 -4.54 6.42 -18.01
C TRP A 57 -5.33 5.68 -19.12
N ASN A 58 -4.76 5.42 -20.29
CA ASN A 58 -5.38 4.60 -21.34
C ASN A 58 -4.70 3.24 -21.47
N SER A 59 -4.05 2.79 -20.44
CA SER A 59 -3.33 1.53 -20.43
C SER A 59 -4.29 0.35 -20.60
N LYS A 60 -3.85 -0.66 -21.33
CA LYS A 60 -4.57 -1.93 -21.48
C LYS A 60 -4.46 -2.80 -20.25
N GLU A 61 -3.41 -2.61 -19.46
CA GLU A 61 -3.17 -3.33 -18.21
C GLU A 61 -2.91 -2.33 -17.11
N SER A 62 -3.93 -2.02 -16.34
CA SER A 62 -3.84 -1.12 -15.22
C SER A 62 -4.70 -1.63 -14.07
N VAL A 63 -4.96 -0.77 -13.10
CA VAL A 63 -5.64 -1.15 -11.88
C VAL A 63 -6.61 -0.06 -11.43
N ILE A 64 -7.60 -0.48 -10.66
CA ILE A 64 -8.53 0.42 -9.96
C ILE A 64 -8.59 -0.03 -8.51
N LEU A 65 -8.52 0.93 -7.58
CA LEU A 65 -8.77 0.66 -6.17
C LEU A 65 -10.27 0.45 -5.97
N ALA A 66 -10.64 -0.73 -5.47
CA ALA A 66 -12.04 -1.09 -5.26
C ALA A 66 -12.48 -0.92 -3.81
N SER A 67 -11.61 -1.24 -2.85
CA SER A 67 -11.92 -1.09 -1.43
C SER A 67 -10.65 -1.04 -0.61
N MET A 68 -10.79 -0.57 0.64
CA MET A 68 -9.68 -0.54 1.57
C MET A 68 -10.17 -0.75 3.00
N LYS A 69 -9.29 -1.31 3.83
CA LYS A 69 -9.48 -1.38 5.27
C LYS A 69 -8.20 -0.85 5.92
N ILE A 70 -8.36 0.13 6.81
CA ILE A 70 -7.23 0.77 7.50
C ILE A 70 -7.41 0.59 9.00
N ASP A 71 -6.34 0.19 9.68
CA ASP A 71 -6.27 0.14 11.14
C ASP A 71 -5.17 1.06 11.63
N TYR A 72 -5.50 1.96 12.54
CA TYR A 72 -4.55 2.87 13.17
C TYR A 72 -4.15 2.29 14.51
N HIS A 73 -2.88 1.90 14.64
CA HIS A 73 -2.37 1.21 15.83
C HIS A 73 -1.75 2.17 16.84
N LYS A 74 -1.16 3.28 16.36
CA LYS A 74 -0.47 4.25 17.18
C LYS A 74 -0.50 5.61 16.51
N GLN A 75 -0.59 6.67 17.29
CA GLN A 75 -0.44 8.04 16.81
C GLN A 75 1.04 8.35 16.59
N SER A 76 1.32 9.20 15.62
CA SER A 76 2.67 9.64 15.31
C SER A 76 2.66 11.10 14.88
N SER A 77 3.82 11.74 14.92
CA SER A 77 3.97 13.19 14.71
C SER A 77 5.17 13.49 13.83
N TYR A 78 5.20 14.72 13.33
CA TYR A 78 6.37 15.28 12.63
C TYR A 78 7.40 15.78 13.68
N PRO A 79 8.71 15.69 13.44
CA PRO A 79 9.33 15.05 12.27
C PRO A 79 9.43 13.53 12.43
N ASN A 80 9.28 12.82 11.31
CA ASN A 80 9.40 11.36 11.33
C ASN A 80 9.76 10.84 9.94
N ILE A 81 10.38 9.66 9.93
CA ILE A 81 10.62 8.89 8.71
C ILE A 81 9.88 7.58 8.87
N TYR A 82 9.08 7.22 7.87
CA TYR A 82 8.32 5.99 7.85
C TYR A 82 8.88 5.02 6.83
N GLU A 83 8.86 3.74 7.17
CA GLU A 83 9.14 2.66 6.24
C GLU A 83 7.83 1.92 6.00
N ILE A 84 7.39 1.92 4.75
CA ILE A 84 6.10 1.33 4.38
C ILE A 84 6.33 0.05 3.64
N GLY A 85 5.96 -1.06 4.28
CA GLY A 85 6.03 -2.39 3.67
C GLY A 85 4.85 -2.65 2.76
N CYS A 86 5.12 -3.33 1.66
CA CYS A 86 4.10 -3.76 0.70
C CYS A 86 4.26 -5.24 0.39
N LYS A 87 3.14 -5.94 0.28
CA LYS A 87 3.11 -7.31 -0.23
C LYS A 87 1.75 -7.63 -0.83
N ILE A 88 1.72 -8.58 -1.75
CA ILE A 88 0.47 -9.16 -2.25
C ILE A 88 -0.01 -10.15 -1.19
N SER A 89 -1.20 -9.93 -0.64
CA SER A 89 -1.72 -10.75 0.46
C SER A 89 -2.86 -11.68 0.05
N ARG A 90 -3.48 -11.43 -1.10
CA ARG A 90 -4.54 -12.26 -1.66
C ARG A 90 -4.47 -12.21 -3.17
N LEU A 91 -4.76 -13.32 -3.82
CA LEU A 91 -4.83 -13.39 -5.27
C LEU A 91 -6.19 -13.93 -5.69
N GLY A 92 -6.93 -13.13 -6.45
CA GLY A 92 -8.17 -13.51 -7.09
C GLY A 92 -7.98 -13.68 -8.60
N GLU A 93 -9.08 -13.87 -9.31
CA GLU A 93 -9.05 -14.02 -10.78
C GLU A 93 -8.79 -12.68 -11.48
N LYS A 94 -9.51 -11.63 -11.07
CA LYS A 94 -9.42 -10.29 -11.66
C LYS A 94 -9.07 -9.22 -10.63
N SER A 95 -8.77 -9.62 -9.43
CA SER A 95 -8.40 -8.72 -8.33
C SER A 95 -7.34 -9.36 -7.45
N PHE A 96 -6.67 -8.52 -6.68
CA PHE A 96 -5.70 -8.94 -5.69
C PHE A 96 -5.70 -7.93 -4.55
N ASP A 97 -5.16 -8.33 -3.41
CA ASP A 97 -4.99 -7.42 -2.29
C ASP A 97 -3.52 -7.10 -2.07
N ILE A 98 -3.26 -5.83 -1.79
CA ILE A 98 -1.98 -5.39 -1.26
C ILE A 98 -2.17 -5.13 0.23
N PHE A 99 -1.34 -5.77 1.04
CA PHE A 99 -1.26 -5.50 2.47
C PHE A 99 -0.06 -4.61 2.75
N ASN A 100 -0.28 -3.57 3.55
CA ASN A 100 0.75 -2.59 3.90
C ASN A 100 0.90 -2.47 5.41
N GLY A 101 2.13 -2.17 5.83
CA GLY A 101 2.41 -1.74 7.19
C GLY A 101 3.25 -0.48 7.16
N ILE A 102 2.86 0.53 7.95
CA ILE A 102 3.67 1.74 8.16
C ILE A 102 4.40 1.60 9.47
N PHE A 103 5.72 1.65 9.42
CA PHE A 103 6.59 1.56 10.61
C PHE A 103 7.37 2.86 10.77
N GLU A 104 7.54 3.32 12.02
CA GLU A 104 8.49 4.39 12.32
C GLU A 104 9.91 3.85 12.11
N SER A 105 10.74 4.58 11.34
CA SER A 105 12.09 4.12 11.02
C SER A 105 12.97 4.00 12.26
N SER A 106 12.85 4.93 13.20
CA SER A 106 13.71 4.99 14.38
C SER A 106 13.42 3.91 15.42
N SER A 107 12.13 3.57 15.60
CA SER A 107 11.69 2.64 16.66
C SER A 107 11.28 1.27 16.14
N SER A 108 11.03 1.15 14.84
CA SER A 108 10.41 -0.01 14.20
C SER A 108 8.99 -0.30 14.70
N GLU A 109 8.36 0.67 15.37
CA GLU A 109 6.98 0.51 15.83
C GLU A 109 6.00 0.58 14.67
N LEU A 110 5.00 -0.30 14.70
CA LEU A 110 3.91 -0.32 13.74
C LEU A 110 2.91 0.80 14.05
N ILE A 111 2.64 1.64 13.06
CA ILE A 111 1.74 2.79 13.19
C ILE A 111 0.38 2.50 12.57
N VAL A 112 0.39 1.99 11.33
CA VAL A 112 -0.82 1.76 10.54
C VAL A 112 -0.67 0.44 9.79
N THR A 113 -1.77 -0.29 9.63
CA THR A 113 -1.88 -1.36 8.64
C THR A 113 -3.02 -1.07 7.70
N GLY A 114 -2.90 -1.53 6.46
CA GLY A 114 -3.95 -1.37 5.48
C GLY A 114 -4.02 -2.54 4.53
N THR A 115 -5.23 -2.89 4.12
CA THR A 115 -5.48 -3.86 3.06
C THR A 115 -6.23 -3.15 1.95
N PHE A 116 -5.69 -3.20 0.75
CA PHE A 116 -6.24 -2.53 -0.44
C PHE A 116 -6.63 -3.58 -1.46
N THR A 117 -7.89 -3.63 -1.81
CA THR A 117 -8.38 -4.51 -2.88
C THR A 117 -8.29 -3.78 -4.21
N ILE A 118 -7.52 -4.35 -5.10
CA ILE A 118 -7.17 -3.79 -6.39
C ILE A 118 -7.77 -4.64 -7.49
N VAL A 119 -8.52 -4.02 -8.41
CA VAL A 119 -9.11 -4.69 -9.58
C VAL A 119 -8.24 -4.40 -10.80
N CYS A 120 -7.91 -5.45 -11.54
CA CYS A 120 -7.18 -5.31 -12.78
C CYS A 120 -8.12 -4.86 -13.89
N PHE A 121 -7.71 -3.83 -14.64
CA PHE A 121 -8.61 -3.11 -15.53
C PHE A 121 -7.91 -2.67 -16.80
N ASN A 122 -8.62 -2.83 -17.93
CA ASN A 122 -8.20 -2.30 -19.22
C ASN A 122 -8.97 -1.00 -19.48
N TYR A 123 -8.30 0.14 -19.35
CA TYR A 123 -8.92 1.44 -19.54
C TYR A 123 -9.27 1.74 -21.00
N HIS A 124 -8.59 1.06 -21.94
CA HIS A 124 -8.89 1.21 -23.36
C HIS A 124 -10.25 0.57 -23.69
N LEU A 125 -10.50 -0.64 -23.18
CA LEU A 125 -11.73 -1.39 -23.42
C LEU A 125 -12.81 -1.16 -22.34
N GLN A 126 -12.47 -0.47 -21.26
CA GLN A 126 -13.36 -0.23 -20.10
C GLN A 126 -13.89 -1.56 -19.53
N LYS A 127 -12.99 -2.52 -19.33
CA LYS A 127 -13.31 -3.86 -18.82
C LYS A 127 -12.30 -4.33 -17.79
N THR A 128 -12.76 -5.17 -16.86
CA THR A 128 -11.87 -5.90 -15.96
C THR A 128 -11.09 -6.95 -16.75
N ILE A 129 -9.87 -7.22 -16.30
CA ILE A 129 -8.99 -8.21 -16.91
C ILE A 129 -8.45 -9.16 -15.85
N HIS A 130 -7.91 -10.28 -16.28
CA HIS A 130 -7.26 -11.22 -15.38
C HIS A 130 -6.00 -10.62 -14.75
N VAL A 131 -5.68 -11.05 -13.54
CA VAL A 131 -4.48 -10.63 -12.82
C VAL A 131 -3.24 -11.03 -13.64
N PRO A 132 -2.31 -10.09 -13.92
CA PRO A 132 -1.09 -10.40 -14.67
C PRO A 132 -0.18 -11.38 -13.93
N ASP A 133 0.67 -12.09 -14.69
CA ASP A 133 1.60 -13.06 -14.14
C ASP A 133 2.59 -12.44 -13.14
N SER A 134 3.02 -11.19 -13.36
CA SER A 134 3.92 -10.50 -12.44
C SER A 134 3.36 -10.38 -11.03
N ILE A 135 2.04 -10.16 -10.92
CA ILE A 135 1.34 -10.09 -9.63
C ILE A 135 1.24 -11.49 -9.02
N LYS A 136 0.92 -12.51 -9.83
CA LYS A 136 0.86 -13.90 -9.37
C LYS A 136 2.21 -14.36 -8.83
N ASP A 137 3.29 -14.03 -9.53
CA ASP A 137 4.65 -14.38 -9.12
C ASP A 137 5.03 -13.70 -7.81
N ALA A 138 4.65 -12.43 -7.63
CA ALA A 138 4.89 -11.70 -6.39
C ALA A 138 4.16 -12.32 -5.19
N PHE A 139 2.99 -12.88 -5.41
CA PHE A 139 2.21 -13.54 -4.36
C PHE A 139 2.86 -14.84 -3.88
N GLN A 140 3.58 -15.52 -4.75
CA GLN A 140 4.21 -16.80 -4.46
C GLN A 140 5.58 -16.68 -3.76
N LEU A 141 6.14 -15.49 -3.72
CA LEU A 141 7.47 -15.25 -3.10
C LEU A 141 7.42 -15.17 -1.57
#